data_42a551f1e3e306c16be0920f84e99b08
#
_entry.id   42a551f1e3e306c16be0920f84e99b08
#
_cell.length_a   1.000
_cell.length_b   1.000
_cell.length_c   1.000
_cell.angle_alpha   90.00
_cell.angle_beta   90.00
_cell.angle_gamma   90.00
#
_symmetry.space_group_name_H-M   'P 1'
#
loop_
_entity.id
_entity.type
_entity.pdbx_description
1 polymer ?
#
loop_
_entity_poly.entity_id
_entity_poly.type
_entity_poly.pdbx_seq_one_letter_code
_entity_poly.pdbx_strand_id
1 'polypeptide(L)'
;SAFLPEFHEGTLTLSVNTMPGTSLAKSDEIGRRVEQILRDQPEVVATARRQGRAEYDEHVQGVEGAEIDVGLRETGRPRAVLLAELRRAFSAIPGTNVVIGQPISHRIDHMLSGTRANIAIKIFGDDLGTLRSLGQRVESVVQGIEGVADLSLEHQVDVATIRFVLDR
;
A
#
# COMPACT_ATOMS: atom_id res chain seq x y z
N SER A 1 -8.49 18.21 -12.44
CA SER A 1 -8.53 19.15 -11.31
C SER A 1 -8.72 18.33 -10.05
N ALA A 2 -7.77 18.40 -9.14
CA ALA A 2 -7.89 17.72 -7.84
C ALA A 2 -9.00 18.41 -7.04
N PHE A 3 -9.85 17.63 -6.38
CA PHE A 3 -10.98 18.12 -5.56
C PHE A 3 -10.48 18.90 -4.31
N LEU A 4 -9.26 18.58 -3.87
CA LEU A 4 -8.59 19.27 -2.75
C LEU A 4 -7.21 19.77 -3.19
N PRO A 5 -6.75 20.94 -2.71
CA PRO A 5 -5.38 21.37 -2.93
C PRO A 5 -4.40 20.40 -2.26
N GLU A 6 -3.22 20.25 -2.86
CA GLU A 6 -2.15 19.47 -2.25
C GLU A 6 -1.69 20.15 -0.95
N PHE A 7 -2.06 19.56 0.18
CA PHE A 7 -1.53 20.00 1.48
C PHE A 7 -0.15 19.37 1.69
N HIS A 8 0.86 20.16 1.89
CA HIS A 8 2.18 19.71 2.28
C HIS A 8 2.23 19.52 3.80
N GLU A 9 1.86 18.35 4.29
CA GLU A 9 1.68 18.08 5.72
C GLU A 9 2.99 17.80 6.48
N GLY A 10 4.15 17.84 5.83
CA GLY A 10 5.41 17.43 6.49
C GLY A 10 5.46 15.95 6.89
N THR A 11 4.50 15.16 6.38
CA THR A 11 4.34 13.73 6.69
C THR A 11 4.01 12.94 5.43
N LEU A 12 4.28 11.62 5.48
CA LEU A 12 3.80 10.63 4.51
C LEU A 12 3.12 9.50 5.28
N THR A 13 2.15 8.85 4.64
CA THR A 13 1.62 7.56 5.07
C THR A 13 1.84 6.55 3.96
N LEU A 14 2.51 5.45 4.27
CA LEU A 14 2.76 4.36 3.34
C LEU A 14 1.85 3.18 3.67
N SER A 15 1.24 2.60 2.64
CA SER A 15 0.61 1.29 2.72
C SER A 15 1.55 0.25 2.15
N VAL A 16 1.92 -0.74 2.95
CA VAL A 16 2.81 -1.84 2.56
C VAL A 16 1.99 -3.12 2.52
N ASN A 17 1.84 -3.71 1.36
CA ASN A 17 1.10 -4.95 1.18
C ASN A 17 2.03 -6.02 0.62
N THR A 18 2.08 -7.17 1.28
CA THR A 18 2.80 -8.34 0.81
C THR A 18 1.82 -9.32 0.15
N MET A 19 2.32 -10.40 -0.45
CA MET A 19 1.46 -11.41 -1.05
C MET A 19 0.52 -12.03 -0.02
N PRO A 20 -0.76 -12.26 -0.35
CA PRO A 20 -1.68 -12.98 0.52
C PRO A 20 -1.11 -14.34 0.95
N GLY A 21 -1.30 -14.69 2.23
CA GLY A 21 -0.69 -15.89 2.83
C GLY A 21 0.74 -15.68 3.37
N THR A 22 1.31 -14.49 3.23
CA THR A 22 2.57 -14.13 3.89
C THR A 22 2.40 -14.18 5.41
N SER A 23 3.30 -14.85 6.11
CA SER A 23 3.26 -14.93 7.57
C SER A 23 3.55 -13.56 8.21
N LEU A 24 3.04 -13.35 9.44
CA LEU A 24 3.33 -12.14 10.20
C LEU A 24 4.84 -11.88 10.35
N ALA A 25 5.63 -12.93 10.61
CA ALA A 25 7.08 -12.81 10.77
C ALA A 25 7.75 -12.31 9.47
N LYS A 26 7.34 -12.83 8.31
CA LYS A 26 7.89 -12.40 7.01
C LYS A 26 7.43 -11.01 6.64
N SER A 27 6.19 -10.69 6.92
CA SER A 27 5.62 -9.36 6.71
C SER A 27 6.31 -8.31 7.58
N ASP A 28 6.62 -8.65 8.84
CA ASP A 28 7.39 -7.80 9.76
C ASP A 28 8.84 -7.57 9.28
N GLU A 29 9.50 -8.62 8.76
CA GLU A 29 10.84 -8.49 8.14
C GLU A 29 10.82 -7.49 6.97
N ILE A 30 9.81 -7.61 6.09
CA ILE A 30 9.62 -6.71 4.96
C ILE A 30 9.34 -5.28 5.45
N GLY A 31 8.46 -5.13 6.43
CA GLY A 31 8.16 -3.83 7.03
C GLY A 31 9.41 -3.14 7.59
N ARG A 32 10.27 -3.88 8.29
CA ARG A 32 11.56 -3.35 8.79
C ARG A 32 12.48 -2.91 7.65
N ARG A 33 12.49 -3.64 6.54
CA ARG A 33 13.28 -3.26 5.36
C ARG A 33 12.77 -1.96 4.75
N VAL A 34 11.45 -1.78 4.63
CA VAL A 34 10.84 -0.53 4.18
C VAL A 34 11.21 0.63 5.12
N GLU A 35 11.11 0.42 6.43
CA GLU A 35 11.50 1.44 7.42
C GLU A 35 12.99 1.78 7.36
N GLN A 36 13.87 0.81 7.05
CA GLN A 36 15.28 1.08 6.88
C GLN A 36 15.54 1.99 5.68
N ILE A 37 14.91 1.70 4.52
CA ILE A 37 15.00 2.54 3.32
C ILE A 37 14.52 3.96 3.61
N LEU A 38 13.45 4.10 4.40
CA LEU A 38 12.95 5.41 4.83
C LEU A 38 13.96 6.13 5.70
N ARG A 39 14.50 5.47 6.72
CA ARG A 39 15.47 6.07 7.67
C ARG A 39 16.79 6.44 7.03
N ASP A 40 17.16 5.83 5.91
CA ASP A 40 18.35 6.17 5.14
C ASP A 40 18.18 7.51 4.37
N GLN A 41 16.95 8.06 4.32
CA GLN A 41 16.70 9.38 3.71
C GLN A 41 16.91 10.50 4.72
N PRO A 42 17.68 11.55 4.37
CA PRO A 42 17.97 12.65 5.28
C PRO A 42 16.72 13.47 5.68
N GLU A 43 15.65 13.39 4.90
CA GLU A 43 14.36 14.03 5.18
C GLU A 43 13.58 13.33 6.27
N VAL A 44 13.81 12.04 6.49
CA VAL A 44 13.01 11.24 7.43
C VAL A 44 13.49 11.47 8.86
N VAL A 45 12.58 11.92 9.71
CA VAL A 45 12.83 12.20 11.13
C VAL A 45 12.42 11.01 12.00
N ALA A 46 11.28 10.42 11.68
CA ALA A 46 10.71 9.32 12.45
C ALA A 46 9.82 8.43 11.58
N THR A 47 9.71 7.17 11.95
CA THR A 47 8.76 6.21 11.38
C THR A 47 7.97 5.54 12.48
N ALA A 48 6.67 5.32 12.27
CA ALA A 48 5.82 4.51 13.14
C ALA A 48 5.04 3.52 12.29
N ARG A 49 5.23 2.22 12.53
CA ARG A 49 4.60 1.15 11.76
C ARG A 49 3.54 0.42 12.57
N ARG A 50 2.39 0.25 11.96
CA ARG A 50 1.31 -0.64 12.42
C ARG A 50 1.30 -1.84 11.49
N GLN A 51 1.38 -3.05 12.05
CA GLN A 51 1.43 -4.29 11.29
C GLN A 51 0.42 -5.29 11.80
N GLY A 52 -0.28 -5.95 10.89
CA GLY A 52 -1.25 -6.95 11.22
C GLY A 52 -2.56 -6.37 11.78
N ARG A 53 -3.36 -7.26 12.35
CA ARG A 53 -4.71 -6.98 12.81
C ARG A 53 -4.71 -6.46 14.26
N ALA A 54 -5.29 -5.29 14.49
CA ALA A 54 -5.74 -4.88 15.80
C ALA A 54 -7.21 -5.32 15.99
N GLU A 55 -7.55 -5.97 17.10
CA GLU A 55 -8.89 -6.53 17.34
C GLU A 55 -10.01 -5.49 17.39
N TYR A 56 -9.67 -4.22 17.65
CA TYR A 56 -10.62 -3.12 17.81
C TYR A 56 -10.39 -1.97 16.81
N ASP A 57 -9.62 -2.19 15.74
CA ASP A 57 -9.40 -1.17 14.72
C ASP A 57 -10.54 -1.21 13.68
N GLU A 58 -11.05 -0.04 13.30
CA GLU A 58 -12.04 0.10 12.23
C GLU A 58 -11.49 -0.38 10.87
N HIS A 59 -10.16 -0.46 10.75
CA HIS A 59 -9.45 -0.87 9.53
C HIS A 59 -8.74 -2.21 9.74
N VAL A 60 -9.53 -3.30 9.68
CA VAL A 60 -9.00 -4.66 9.78
C VAL A 60 -8.11 -4.96 8.57
N GLN A 61 -6.79 -4.89 8.77
CA GLN A 61 -5.82 -5.41 7.82
C GLN A 61 -5.40 -6.83 8.20
N GLY A 62 -5.15 -7.67 7.19
CA GLY A 62 -4.53 -8.97 7.42
C GLY A 62 -3.07 -8.83 7.87
N VAL A 63 -2.46 -9.94 8.27
CA VAL A 63 -1.04 -9.98 8.69
C VAL A 63 -0.07 -9.61 7.57
N GLU A 64 -0.52 -9.68 6.33
CA GLU A 64 0.20 -9.31 5.11
C GLU A 64 0.27 -7.80 4.86
N GLY A 65 -0.54 -7.00 5.60
CA GLY A 65 -0.61 -5.55 5.45
C GLY A 65 0.08 -4.79 6.58
N ALA A 66 0.69 -3.67 6.26
CA ALA A 66 1.20 -2.70 7.21
C ALA A 66 0.94 -1.27 6.76
N GLU A 67 0.85 -0.37 7.72
CA GLU A 67 0.79 1.07 7.49
C GLU A 67 1.96 1.74 8.22
N ILE A 68 2.67 2.63 7.54
CA ILE A 68 3.83 3.33 8.10
C ILE A 68 3.60 4.84 8.00
N ASP A 69 3.50 5.49 9.14
CA ASP A 69 3.50 6.94 9.23
C ASP A 69 4.95 7.44 9.29
N VAL A 70 5.27 8.46 8.49
CA VAL A 70 6.61 8.99 8.32
C VAL A 70 6.62 10.49 8.57
N GLY A 71 7.36 10.93 9.58
CA GLY A 71 7.63 12.34 9.79
C GLY A 71 8.78 12.83 8.90
N LEU A 72 8.57 13.96 8.23
CA LEU A 72 9.56 14.55 7.34
C LEU A 72 10.02 15.91 7.87
N ARG A 73 11.25 16.28 7.53
CA ARG A 73 11.81 17.62 7.67
C ARG A 73 12.20 18.18 6.29
N GLU A 74 12.24 19.46 6.17
CA GLU A 74 12.74 20.14 4.98
C GLU A 74 14.28 20.07 4.93
N THR A 75 14.80 19.66 3.79
CA THR A 75 16.27 19.61 3.54
C THR A 75 16.68 20.43 2.33
N GLY A 76 15.70 21.12 1.67
CA GLY A 76 15.92 21.83 0.41
C GLY A 76 15.87 20.94 -0.82
N ARG A 77 15.79 19.60 -0.66
CA ARG A 77 15.63 18.64 -1.77
C ARG A 77 14.16 18.64 -2.22
N PRO A 78 13.88 18.71 -3.54
CA PRO A 78 12.51 18.64 -4.03
C PRO A 78 11.83 17.34 -3.63
N ARG A 79 10.60 17.43 -3.09
CA ARG A 79 9.80 16.27 -2.65
C ARG A 79 9.63 15.22 -3.76
N ALA A 80 9.46 15.66 -5.01
CA ALA A 80 9.34 14.76 -6.15
C ALA A 80 10.56 13.84 -6.33
N VAL A 81 11.77 14.35 -6.04
CA VAL A 81 13.02 13.56 -6.10
C VAL A 81 13.03 12.51 -5.00
N LEU A 82 12.70 12.89 -3.75
CA LEU A 82 12.56 11.96 -2.64
C LEU A 82 11.58 10.83 -2.98
N LEU A 83 10.37 11.18 -3.44
CA LEU A 83 9.35 10.19 -3.77
C LEU A 83 9.79 9.25 -4.91
N ALA A 84 10.46 9.77 -5.94
CA ALA A 84 10.97 8.94 -7.04
C ALA A 84 12.04 7.95 -6.57
N GLU A 85 12.93 8.35 -5.68
CA GLU A 85 13.96 7.46 -5.11
C GLU A 85 13.34 6.40 -4.19
N LEU A 86 12.39 6.79 -3.33
CA LEU A 86 11.66 5.84 -2.48
C LEU A 86 10.92 4.80 -3.32
N ARG A 87 10.19 5.22 -4.37
CA ARG A 87 9.49 4.29 -5.27
C ARG A 87 10.44 3.30 -5.93
N ARG A 88 11.59 3.79 -6.41
CA ARG A 88 12.62 2.91 -7.00
C ARG A 88 13.16 1.91 -5.98
N ALA A 89 13.43 2.34 -4.75
CA ALA A 89 13.94 1.48 -3.70
C ALA A 89 12.89 0.41 -3.27
N PHE A 90 11.62 0.81 -3.16
CA PHE A 90 10.55 -0.11 -2.80
C PHE A 90 10.22 -1.12 -3.89
N SER A 91 10.26 -0.72 -5.17
CA SER A 91 10.04 -1.64 -6.30
C SER A 91 11.09 -2.76 -6.39
N ALA A 92 12.24 -2.59 -5.73
CA ALA A 92 13.26 -3.62 -5.61
C ALA A 92 12.97 -4.68 -4.52
N ILE A 93 11.88 -4.54 -3.75
CA ILE A 93 11.48 -5.52 -2.72
C ILE A 93 10.51 -6.53 -3.35
N PRO A 94 10.92 -7.79 -3.57
CA PRO A 94 10.08 -8.78 -4.25
C PRO A 94 8.81 -9.09 -3.47
N GLY A 95 7.69 -9.31 -4.17
CA GLY A 95 6.41 -9.72 -3.59
C GLY A 95 5.78 -8.68 -2.67
N THR A 96 6.17 -7.41 -2.81
CA THR A 96 5.70 -6.32 -1.98
C THR A 96 5.22 -5.17 -2.85
N ASN A 97 4.07 -4.61 -2.49
CA ASN A 97 3.57 -3.37 -3.07
C ASN A 97 3.55 -2.28 -2.00
N VAL A 98 4.19 -1.15 -2.28
CA VAL A 98 4.24 0.00 -1.39
C VAL A 98 3.59 1.20 -2.09
N VAL A 99 2.49 1.67 -1.53
CA VAL A 99 1.79 2.88 -2.00
C VAL A 99 2.14 4.02 -1.05
N ILE A 100 2.59 5.14 -1.62
CA ILE A 100 2.95 6.34 -0.86
C ILE A 100 1.81 7.35 -0.96
N GLY A 101 1.24 7.74 0.18
CA GLY A 101 0.16 8.71 0.29
C GLY A 101 0.47 9.83 1.28
N GLN A 102 -0.50 10.73 1.41
CA GLN A 102 -0.53 11.74 2.47
C GLN A 102 -1.66 11.38 3.45
N PRO A 103 -1.52 11.66 4.77
CA PRO A 103 -2.48 11.21 5.77
C PRO A 103 -3.93 11.64 5.50
N ILE A 104 -4.17 12.89 5.14
CA ILE A 104 -5.52 13.41 4.89
C ILE A 104 -6.09 12.85 3.58
N SER A 105 -5.35 12.88 2.49
CA SER A 105 -5.77 12.31 1.20
C SER A 105 -6.06 10.81 1.37
N HIS A 106 -5.22 10.10 2.09
CA HIS A 106 -5.36 8.66 2.35
C HIS A 106 -6.67 8.31 3.08
N ARG A 107 -7.07 9.10 4.08
CA ARG A 107 -8.34 8.91 4.79
C ARG A 107 -9.55 9.23 3.92
N ILE A 108 -9.49 10.32 3.15
CA ILE A 108 -10.59 10.73 2.27
C ILE A 108 -10.79 9.71 1.16
N ASP A 109 -9.72 9.26 0.51
CA ASP A 109 -9.78 8.27 -0.56
C ASP A 109 -10.36 6.94 -0.06
N HIS A 110 -9.97 6.50 1.14
CA HIS A 110 -10.53 5.30 1.76
C HIS A 110 -12.04 5.45 2.07
N MET A 111 -12.47 6.60 2.55
CA MET A 111 -13.89 6.85 2.85
C MET A 111 -14.75 6.93 1.59
N LEU A 112 -14.23 7.49 0.49
CA LEU A 112 -14.98 7.71 -0.75
C LEU A 112 -14.99 6.50 -1.68
N SER A 113 -13.87 5.80 -1.80
CA SER A 113 -13.68 4.71 -2.77
C SER A 113 -13.57 3.33 -2.13
N GLY A 114 -13.36 3.25 -0.83
CA GLY A 114 -13.03 2.02 -0.10
C GLY A 114 -11.61 1.50 -0.43
N THR A 115 -10.80 2.30 -1.14
CA THR A 115 -9.42 1.98 -1.51
C THR A 115 -8.49 3.13 -1.11
N ARG A 116 -7.21 2.83 -0.94
CA ARG A 116 -6.19 3.81 -0.55
C ARG A 116 -5.50 4.42 -1.77
N ALA A 117 -6.28 4.73 -2.81
CA ALA A 117 -5.76 5.27 -4.06
C ALA A 117 -6.68 6.39 -4.57
N ASN A 118 -6.08 7.40 -5.23
CA ASN A 118 -6.81 8.52 -5.84
C ASN A 118 -7.75 8.07 -6.96
N ILE A 119 -7.44 6.95 -7.61
CA ILE A 119 -8.24 6.35 -8.67
C ILE A 119 -8.41 4.87 -8.37
N ALA A 120 -9.66 4.40 -8.30
CA ALA A 120 -9.98 3.00 -8.14
C ALA A 120 -10.72 2.49 -9.38
N ILE A 121 -10.17 1.45 -10.02
CA ILE A 121 -10.82 0.74 -11.12
C ILE A 121 -11.41 -0.55 -10.54
N LYS A 122 -12.73 -0.66 -10.50
CA LYS A 122 -13.44 -1.84 -9.97
C LYS A 122 -13.98 -2.67 -11.11
N ILE A 123 -13.66 -3.95 -11.13
CA ILE A 123 -14.12 -4.95 -12.09
C ILE A 123 -15.06 -5.90 -11.35
N PHE A 124 -16.27 -6.08 -11.86
CA PHE A 124 -17.29 -6.93 -11.25
C PHE A 124 -17.58 -8.13 -12.12
N GLY A 125 -17.84 -9.28 -11.52
CA GLY A 125 -18.20 -10.53 -12.20
C GLY A 125 -18.30 -11.68 -11.19
N ASP A 126 -18.82 -12.82 -11.64
CA ASP A 126 -19.08 -13.98 -10.79
C ASP A 126 -17.95 -15.01 -10.81
N ASP A 127 -17.07 -14.96 -11.82
CA ASP A 127 -15.95 -15.88 -11.98
C ASP A 127 -14.61 -15.24 -11.60
N LEU A 128 -14.01 -15.72 -10.54
CA LEU A 128 -12.74 -15.19 -10.01
C LEU A 128 -11.57 -15.35 -10.99
N GLY A 129 -11.53 -16.42 -11.78
CA GLY A 129 -10.49 -16.65 -12.78
C GLY A 129 -10.53 -15.58 -13.88
N THR A 130 -11.73 -15.29 -14.37
CA THR A 130 -11.99 -14.24 -15.36
C THR A 130 -11.65 -12.86 -14.78
N LEU A 131 -12.08 -12.56 -13.55
CA LEU A 131 -11.77 -11.29 -12.89
C LEU A 131 -10.26 -11.09 -12.76
N ARG A 132 -9.53 -12.14 -12.36
CA ARG A 132 -8.07 -12.13 -12.22
C ARG A 132 -7.38 -11.81 -13.55
N SER A 133 -7.80 -12.48 -14.64
CA SER A 133 -7.24 -12.26 -15.97
C SER A 133 -7.55 -10.86 -16.51
N LEU A 134 -8.75 -10.34 -16.27
CA LEU A 134 -9.13 -8.98 -16.64
C LEU A 134 -8.35 -7.94 -15.83
N GLY A 135 -8.18 -8.16 -14.52
CA GLY A 135 -7.37 -7.30 -13.66
C GLY A 135 -5.94 -7.14 -14.17
N GLN A 136 -5.28 -8.24 -14.51
CA GLN A 136 -3.92 -8.24 -15.08
C GLN A 136 -3.85 -7.51 -16.42
N ARG A 137 -4.86 -7.66 -17.28
CA ARG A 137 -4.93 -6.94 -18.57
C ARG A 137 -5.09 -5.44 -18.35
N VAL A 138 -5.95 -5.03 -17.42
CA VAL A 138 -6.14 -3.61 -17.07
C VAL A 138 -4.85 -3.05 -16.49
N GLU A 139 -4.20 -3.75 -15.57
CA GLU A 139 -2.91 -3.37 -14.99
C GLU A 139 -1.87 -3.10 -16.07
N SER A 140 -1.71 -4.03 -17.03
CA SER A 140 -0.71 -3.89 -18.11
C SER A 140 -0.97 -2.69 -19.01
N VAL A 141 -2.24 -2.34 -19.26
CA VAL A 141 -2.61 -1.16 -20.05
C VAL A 141 -2.37 0.12 -19.26
N VAL A 142 -2.81 0.17 -18.01
CA VAL A 142 -2.71 1.35 -17.16
C VAL A 142 -1.24 1.67 -16.83
N GLN A 143 -0.40 0.66 -16.65
CA GLN A 143 1.02 0.83 -16.38
C GLN A 143 1.77 1.61 -17.49
N GLY A 144 1.26 1.53 -18.72
CA GLY A 144 1.84 2.25 -19.88
C GLY A 144 1.39 3.72 -19.99
N ILE A 145 0.49 4.21 -19.15
CA ILE A 145 -0.06 5.56 -19.22
C ILE A 145 0.87 6.53 -18.48
N GLU A 146 1.29 7.59 -19.19
CA GLU A 146 2.12 8.64 -18.59
C GLU A 146 1.37 9.34 -17.43
N GLY A 147 2.07 9.52 -16.30
CA GLY A 147 1.52 10.15 -15.09
C GLY A 147 0.91 9.16 -14.10
N VAL A 148 0.82 7.86 -14.43
CA VAL A 148 0.44 6.83 -13.48
C VAL A 148 1.62 6.51 -12.55
N ALA A 149 1.37 6.58 -11.25
CA ALA A 149 2.32 6.19 -10.20
C ALA A 149 1.61 5.31 -9.18
N ASP A 150 2.39 4.43 -8.52
CA ASP A 150 1.90 3.58 -7.42
C ASP A 150 0.70 2.70 -7.82
N LEU A 151 0.72 2.15 -9.06
CA LEU A 151 -0.29 1.22 -9.54
C LEU A 151 -0.26 -0.06 -8.71
N SER A 152 -1.41 -0.48 -8.23
CA SER A 152 -1.59 -1.69 -7.44
C SER A 152 -2.79 -2.48 -7.93
N LEU A 153 -2.56 -3.74 -8.27
CA LEU A 153 -3.63 -4.71 -8.48
C LEU A 153 -3.87 -5.45 -7.15
N GLU A 154 -5.13 -5.55 -6.72
CA GLU A 154 -5.50 -6.38 -5.59
C GLU A 154 -5.23 -7.86 -5.92
N HIS A 155 -4.33 -8.48 -5.17
CA HIS A 155 -3.96 -9.87 -5.38
C HIS A 155 -5.05 -10.81 -4.85
N GLN A 156 -5.76 -11.45 -5.77
CA GLN A 156 -6.69 -12.53 -5.47
C GLN A 156 -5.97 -13.87 -5.67
N VAL A 157 -5.55 -14.47 -4.57
CA VAL A 157 -4.93 -15.79 -4.55
C VAL A 157 -5.77 -16.74 -3.70
N ASP A 158 -5.78 -18.02 -4.08
CA ASP A 158 -6.44 -19.04 -3.29
C ASP A 158 -5.58 -19.33 -2.05
N VAL A 159 -6.12 -19.02 -0.86
CA VAL A 159 -5.46 -19.32 0.41
C VAL A 159 -6.02 -20.62 0.96
N ALA A 160 -5.15 -21.60 1.20
CA ALA A 160 -5.54 -22.85 1.82
C ALA A 160 -6.05 -22.60 3.25
N THR A 161 -7.30 -22.99 3.52
CA THR A 161 -7.95 -22.81 4.82
C THR A 161 -8.36 -24.16 5.39
N ILE A 162 -7.99 -24.43 6.65
CA ILE A 162 -8.48 -25.59 7.39
C ILE A 162 -9.63 -25.13 8.29
N ARG A 163 -10.82 -25.67 8.07
CA ARG A 163 -11.99 -25.41 8.89
C ARG A 163 -12.24 -26.60 9.83
N PHE A 164 -12.20 -26.36 11.14
CA PHE A 164 -12.64 -27.32 12.14
C PHE A 164 -14.11 -27.05 12.48
N VAL A 165 -14.98 -28.02 12.23
CA VAL A 165 -16.40 -27.98 12.62
C VAL A 165 -16.57 -28.96 13.78
N LEU A 166 -16.93 -28.44 14.94
CA LEU A 166 -17.27 -29.27 16.10
C LEU A 166 -18.71 -29.74 15.95
N ASP A 167 -18.90 -31.07 15.90
CA ASP A 167 -20.21 -31.69 16.00
C ASP A 167 -20.61 -31.71 17.49
N ARG A 168 -21.79 -31.09 17.83
CA ARG A 168 -22.31 -30.97 19.19
C ARG A 168 -23.52 -31.86 19.37
#